data_479ae30ee15bf9879719bca0f043ae1b
#
_entry.id   479ae30ee15bf9879719bca0f043ae1b
#
_cell.length_a   1.000
_cell.length_b   1.000
_cell.length_c   1.000
_cell.angle_alpha   90.00
_cell.angle_beta   90.00
_cell.angle_gamma   90.00
#
_symmetry.space_group_name_H-M   'P 1'
#
loop_
_entity.id
_entity.type
_entity.pdbx_description
1 polymer ?
#
loop_
_entity_poly.entity_id
_entity_poly.type
_entity_poly.pdbx_seq_one_letter_code
_entity_poly.pdbx_strand_id
1 'polypeptide(L)'
;DNMFWRLTAQRLLVDGDYREAVPKLIKLLSQPAPKSLHALWVLHGLGALDSQSHAKCLISKDPSLRRNAIRALPSTIKGQQMLHDSATLGDKDGLVRLSSFVHLASFPRDEGIRDMASLLMRVEENAKDEWLRLPLQALGAVEANLVGYEKGPNLLPNPSFESSDGKLPSSWKVRTYSGSGAMEHAIEKSKNMVKTGKSSLRISSEGGHDTSAYASVQI
;
A
#
# COMPACT_ATOMS: atom_id res chain seq x y z
N ASP A 1 -5.81 -4.46 30.63
CA ASP A 1 -5.10 -4.27 29.37
C ASP A 1 -6.08 -4.18 28.21
N ASN A 2 -6.59 -2.97 27.93
CA ASN A 2 -7.65 -2.74 26.97
C ASN A 2 -7.06 -2.15 25.65
N MET A 3 -7.41 -2.75 24.51
CA MET A 3 -6.98 -2.32 23.18
C MET A 3 -7.37 -0.86 22.89
N PHE A 4 -8.58 -0.45 23.28
CA PHE A 4 -9.07 0.91 23.10
C PHE A 4 -8.14 1.95 23.75
N TRP A 5 -7.73 1.74 25.00
CA TRP A 5 -6.84 2.66 25.69
C TRP A 5 -5.44 2.74 25.08
N ARG A 6 -4.93 1.60 24.60
CA ARG A 6 -3.61 1.57 23.92
C ARG A 6 -3.66 2.35 22.60
N LEU A 7 -4.69 2.15 21.78
CA LEU A 7 -4.86 2.89 20.52
C LEU A 7 -5.11 4.38 20.78
N THR A 8 -5.89 4.72 21.81
CA THR A 8 -6.13 6.11 22.18
C THR A 8 -4.82 6.77 22.64
N ALA A 9 -4.04 6.11 23.50
CA ALA A 9 -2.73 6.63 23.94
C ALA A 9 -1.77 6.80 22.76
N GLN A 10 -1.71 5.83 21.85
CA GLN A 10 -0.90 5.93 20.64
C GLN A 10 -1.29 7.16 19.82
N ARG A 11 -2.58 7.36 19.56
CA ARG A 11 -3.09 8.51 18.82
C ARG A 11 -2.73 9.82 19.51
N LEU A 12 -3.01 9.95 20.81
CA LEU A 12 -2.75 11.16 21.57
C LEU A 12 -1.25 11.53 21.57
N LEU A 13 -0.36 10.54 21.71
CA LEU A 13 1.08 10.78 21.68
C LEU A 13 1.55 11.30 20.33
N VAL A 14 0.99 10.78 19.22
CA VAL A 14 1.34 11.22 17.87
C VAL A 14 0.70 12.56 17.54
N ASP A 15 -0.60 12.73 17.77
CA ASP A 15 -1.34 13.96 17.46
C ASP A 15 -0.84 15.16 18.27
N GLY A 16 -0.41 14.93 19.52
CA GLY A 16 0.16 15.95 20.39
C GLY A 16 1.66 16.19 20.22
N ASP A 17 2.33 15.50 19.30
CA ASP A 17 3.80 15.56 19.06
C ASP A 17 4.62 15.42 20.35
N TYR A 18 4.25 14.48 21.24
CA TYR A 18 4.88 14.30 22.56
C TYR A 18 6.28 13.68 22.45
N ARG A 19 7.24 14.43 21.98
CA ARG A 19 8.64 13.99 21.73
C ARG A 19 9.39 13.65 23.02
N GLU A 20 9.01 14.19 24.17
CA GLU A 20 9.55 13.84 25.48
C GLU A 20 9.29 12.37 25.85
N ALA A 21 8.32 11.72 25.22
CA ALA A 21 8.05 10.29 25.43
C ALA A 21 9.05 9.37 24.69
N VAL A 22 9.79 9.87 23.69
CA VAL A 22 10.68 9.09 22.80
C VAL A 22 11.66 8.20 23.58
N PRO A 23 12.40 8.68 24.61
CA PRO A 23 13.35 7.81 25.34
C PRO A 23 12.66 6.64 26.04
N LYS A 24 11.44 6.82 26.52
CA LYS A 24 10.64 5.76 27.16
C LYS A 24 10.12 4.77 26.10
N LEU A 25 9.66 5.28 24.97
CA LEU A 25 9.16 4.45 23.87
C LEU A 25 10.27 3.55 23.29
N ILE A 26 11.49 4.07 23.12
CA ILE A 26 12.64 3.27 22.68
C ILE A 26 12.90 2.09 23.65
N LYS A 27 12.81 2.33 24.97
CA LYS A 27 12.95 1.25 25.96
C LYS A 27 11.84 0.20 25.85
N LEU A 28 10.63 0.62 25.47
CA LEU A 28 9.50 -0.29 25.29
C LEU A 28 9.64 -1.21 24.07
N LEU A 29 10.47 -0.89 23.09
CA LEU A 29 10.72 -1.76 21.94
C LEU A 29 11.29 -3.14 22.34
N SER A 30 11.97 -3.23 23.47
CA SER A 30 12.52 -4.47 24.00
C SER A 30 11.53 -5.26 24.88
N GLN A 31 10.33 -4.73 25.08
CA GLN A 31 9.29 -5.41 25.88
C GLN A 31 8.47 -6.36 25.01
N PRO A 32 7.82 -7.39 25.60
CA PRO A 32 6.90 -8.22 24.87
C PRO A 32 5.75 -7.44 24.21
N ALA A 33 5.21 -7.96 23.10
CA ALA A 33 3.96 -7.45 22.54
C ALA A 33 2.83 -7.49 23.58
N PRO A 34 1.87 -6.55 23.55
CA PRO A 34 1.68 -5.52 22.56
C PRO A 34 2.44 -4.19 22.80
N LYS A 35 3.20 -4.08 23.90
CA LYS A 35 3.90 -2.83 24.27
C LYS A 35 4.89 -2.39 23.21
N SER A 36 5.73 -3.31 22.72
CA SER A 36 6.71 -3.03 21.67
C SER A 36 6.06 -2.59 20.36
N LEU A 37 4.92 -3.18 19.99
CA LEU A 37 4.21 -2.84 18.76
C LEU A 37 3.67 -1.40 18.81
N HIS A 38 3.01 -1.01 19.91
CA HIS A 38 2.50 0.35 20.05
C HIS A 38 3.65 1.37 20.13
N ALA A 39 4.74 1.05 20.83
CA ALA A 39 5.92 1.91 20.89
C ALA A 39 6.54 2.13 19.50
N LEU A 40 6.66 1.07 18.68
CA LEU A 40 7.15 1.16 17.30
C LEU A 40 6.31 2.15 16.48
N TRP A 41 4.98 2.00 16.53
CA TRP A 41 4.09 2.84 15.74
C TRP A 41 4.01 4.28 16.23
N VAL A 42 4.13 4.54 17.55
CA VAL A 42 4.24 5.90 18.06
C VAL A 42 5.54 6.54 17.60
N LEU A 43 6.69 5.84 17.74
CA LEU A 43 7.98 6.35 17.27
C LEU A 43 7.96 6.61 15.75
N HIS A 44 7.33 5.73 14.97
CA HIS A 44 7.16 5.91 13.53
C HIS A 44 6.30 7.15 13.23
N GLY A 45 5.14 7.30 13.89
CA GLY A 45 4.24 8.44 13.72
C GLY A 45 4.85 9.78 14.11
N LEU A 46 5.71 9.81 15.14
CA LEU A 46 6.47 10.99 15.56
C LEU A 46 7.69 11.28 14.64
N GLY A 47 7.99 10.43 13.66
CA GLY A 47 9.22 10.53 12.88
C GLY A 47 10.50 10.36 13.73
N ALA A 48 10.39 9.69 14.88
CA ALA A 48 11.45 9.51 15.89
C ALA A 48 12.00 8.09 15.96
N LEU A 49 11.61 7.20 15.05
CA LEU A 49 12.15 5.85 14.94
C LEU A 49 13.51 5.90 14.25
N ASP A 50 14.58 5.96 15.04
CA ASP A 50 15.94 5.97 14.52
C ASP A 50 16.32 4.62 13.89
N SER A 51 17.32 4.64 12.98
CA SER A 51 17.70 3.44 12.21
C SER A 51 18.23 2.30 13.10
N GLN A 52 18.90 2.60 14.21
CA GLN A 52 19.43 1.58 15.10
C GLN A 52 18.29 0.88 15.86
N SER A 53 17.35 1.64 16.39
CA SER A 53 16.16 1.10 17.06
C SER A 53 15.29 0.31 16.08
N HIS A 54 15.13 0.81 14.85
CA HIS A 54 14.39 0.12 13.80
C HIS A 54 15.05 -1.21 13.41
N ALA A 55 16.36 -1.24 13.17
CA ALA A 55 17.11 -2.45 12.87
C ALA A 55 16.97 -3.51 13.96
N LYS A 56 16.99 -3.12 15.24
CA LYS A 56 16.73 -4.04 16.37
C LYS A 56 15.33 -4.66 16.31
N CYS A 57 14.33 -3.91 15.87
CA CYS A 57 12.97 -4.43 15.69
C CYS A 57 12.88 -5.45 14.54
N LEU A 58 13.63 -5.24 13.45
CA LEU A 58 13.67 -6.15 12.29
C LEU A 58 14.26 -7.52 12.63
N ILE A 59 15.16 -7.62 13.63
CA ILE A 59 15.78 -8.87 14.09
C ILE A 59 15.22 -9.38 15.42
N SER A 60 14.10 -8.84 15.87
CA SER A 60 13.45 -9.24 17.13
C SER A 60 13.11 -10.73 17.15
N LYS A 61 13.11 -11.34 18.35
CA LYS A 61 12.61 -12.72 18.54
C LYS A 61 11.11 -12.83 18.25
N ASP A 62 10.35 -11.75 18.44
CA ASP A 62 8.91 -11.70 18.21
C ASP A 62 8.62 -11.47 16.70
N PRO A 63 8.03 -12.43 15.97
CA PRO A 63 7.69 -12.26 14.56
C PRO A 63 6.69 -11.15 14.32
N SER A 64 5.82 -10.85 15.30
CA SER A 64 4.86 -9.74 15.17
C SER A 64 5.58 -8.40 15.15
N LEU A 65 6.64 -8.23 15.96
CA LEU A 65 7.45 -7.02 15.94
C LEU A 65 8.25 -6.91 14.63
N ARG A 66 8.86 -8.03 14.15
CA ARG A 66 9.55 -8.01 12.84
C ARG A 66 8.64 -7.59 11.70
N ARG A 67 7.42 -8.17 11.61
CA ARG A 67 6.42 -7.80 10.59
C ARG A 67 6.06 -6.31 10.63
N ASN A 68 5.82 -5.78 11.82
CA ASN A 68 5.48 -4.37 11.96
C ASN A 68 6.68 -3.46 11.66
N ALA A 69 7.89 -3.87 12.01
CA ALA A 69 9.12 -3.16 11.66
C ALA A 69 9.34 -3.10 10.14
N ILE A 70 9.08 -4.19 9.40
CA ILE A 70 9.10 -4.18 7.93
C ILE A 70 8.10 -3.17 7.37
N ARG A 71 6.87 -3.17 7.88
CA ARG A 71 5.82 -2.24 7.43
C ARG A 71 6.12 -0.77 7.73
N ALA A 72 6.95 -0.51 8.74
CA ALA A 72 7.39 0.82 9.12
C ALA A 72 8.65 1.30 8.36
N LEU A 73 9.25 0.46 7.50
CA LEU A 73 10.39 0.85 6.68
C LEU A 73 10.00 1.95 5.68
N PRO A 74 10.84 2.96 5.49
CA PRO A 74 10.61 3.96 4.46
C PRO A 74 10.87 3.37 3.06
N SER A 75 10.10 3.80 2.05
CA SER A 75 10.28 3.42 0.64
C SER A 75 11.46 4.18 0.00
N THR A 76 12.64 4.08 0.60
CA THR A 76 13.88 4.75 0.20
C THR A 76 15.00 3.73 0.05
N ILE A 77 16.11 4.11 -0.59
CA ILE A 77 17.34 3.28 -0.69
C ILE A 77 17.78 2.78 0.69
N LYS A 78 17.71 3.63 1.71
CA LYS A 78 18.03 3.24 3.08
C LYS A 78 17.09 2.17 3.64
N GLY A 79 15.79 2.29 3.38
CA GLY A 79 14.82 1.28 3.79
C GLY A 79 15.03 -0.05 3.06
N GLN A 80 15.35 -0.01 1.77
CA GLN A 80 15.71 -1.19 0.99
C GLN A 80 16.95 -1.89 1.57
N GLN A 81 18.01 -1.14 1.90
CA GLN A 81 19.21 -1.66 2.54
C GLN A 81 18.89 -2.32 3.88
N MET A 82 18.09 -1.65 4.73
CA MET A 82 17.68 -2.21 6.03
C MET A 82 16.87 -3.50 5.89
N LEU A 83 15.99 -3.59 4.89
CA LEU A 83 15.24 -4.81 4.59
C LEU A 83 16.18 -5.94 4.19
N HIS A 84 17.13 -5.68 3.30
CA HIS A 84 18.13 -6.64 2.85
C HIS A 84 19.00 -7.12 4.01
N ASP A 85 19.53 -6.22 4.83
CA ASP A 85 20.47 -6.52 5.91
C ASP A 85 19.80 -7.27 7.08
N SER A 86 18.47 -7.16 7.22
CA SER A 86 17.73 -7.78 8.31
C SER A 86 17.51 -9.29 8.18
N ALA A 87 17.83 -9.88 7.02
CA ALA A 87 17.54 -11.26 6.67
C ALA A 87 16.05 -11.67 6.72
N THR A 88 15.13 -10.72 6.80
CA THR A 88 13.68 -11.00 6.90
C THR A 88 13.08 -11.58 5.61
N LEU A 89 13.77 -11.44 4.48
CA LEU A 89 13.41 -12.08 3.21
C LEU A 89 13.49 -13.62 3.29
N GLY A 90 14.38 -14.16 4.14
CA GLY A 90 14.52 -15.59 4.41
C GLY A 90 14.03 -15.98 5.81
N ASP A 91 13.16 -15.19 6.45
CA ASP A 91 12.67 -15.45 7.80
C ASP A 91 11.97 -16.81 7.91
N LYS A 92 12.15 -17.50 9.05
CA LYS A 92 11.46 -18.75 9.34
C LYS A 92 9.92 -18.61 9.41
N ASP A 93 9.44 -17.44 9.80
CA ASP A 93 8.00 -17.13 9.86
C ASP A 93 7.51 -16.68 8.48
N GLY A 94 6.58 -17.44 7.89
CA GLY A 94 6.03 -17.17 6.55
C GLY A 94 5.35 -15.79 6.43
N LEU A 95 4.71 -15.30 7.51
CA LEU A 95 4.08 -13.97 7.50
C LEU A 95 5.11 -12.83 7.55
N VAL A 96 6.28 -13.08 8.13
CA VAL A 96 7.42 -12.12 8.06
C VAL A 96 7.95 -12.08 6.63
N ARG A 97 8.18 -13.25 5.99
CA ARG A 97 8.56 -13.29 4.56
C ARG A 97 7.54 -12.59 3.68
N LEU A 98 6.26 -12.89 3.86
CA LEU A 98 5.18 -12.22 3.11
C LEU A 98 5.24 -10.70 3.24
N SER A 99 5.40 -10.20 4.47
CA SER A 99 5.52 -8.76 4.72
C SER A 99 6.73 -8.16 4.01
N SER A 100 7.86 -8.88 3.97
CA SER A 100 9.07 -8.46 3.25
C SER A 100 8.84 -8.42 1.74
N PHE A 101 8.19 -9.44 1.16
CA PHE A 101 7.91 -9.50 -0.27
C PHE A 101 6.93 -8.40 -0.71
N VAL A 102 5.88 -8.15 0.08
CA VAL A 102 4.96 -7.05 -0.17
C VAL A 102 5.66 -5.70 -0.07
N HIS A 103 6.57 -5.53 0.91
CA HIS A 103 7.31 -4.28 1.07
C HIS A 103 8.31 -4.04 -0.06
N LEU A 104 8.89 -5.10 -0.67
CA LEU A 104 9.72 -4.96 -1.88
C LEU A 104 8.98 -4.23 -3.01
N ALA A 105 7.66 -4.37 -3.10
CA ALA A 105 6.86 -3.69 -4.11
C ALA A 105 6.77 -2.15 -3.90
N SER A 106 7.15 -1.65 -2.72
CA SER A 106 7.18 -0.21 -2.43
C SER A 106 8.43 0.49 -2.96
N PHE A 107 9.45 -0.28 -3.38
CA PHE A 107 10.66 0.25 -4.01
C PHE A 107 10.52 0.33 -5.53
N PRO A 108 11.32 1.18 -6.20
CA PRO A 108 11.39 1.20 -7.66
C PRO A 108 11.69 -0.18 -8.21
N ARG A 109 10.94 -0.59 -9.23
CA ARG A 109 11.13 -1.89 -9.90
C ARG A 109 12.32 -1.82 -10.84
N ASP A 110 13.50 -2.05 -10.31
CA ASP A 110 14.73 -2.21 -11.07
C ASP A 110 15.06 -3.69 -11.33
N GLU A 111 16.17 -3.94 -12.01
CA GLU A 111 16.65 -5.29 -12.31
C GLU A 111 17.01 -6.06 -11.03
N GLY A 112 17.59 -5.37 -10.04
CA GLY A 112 17.95 -5.99 -8.76
C GLY A 112 16.76 -6.53 -7.98
N ILE A 113 15.64 -5.82 -7.98
CA ILE A 113 14.38 -6.30 -7.36
C ILE A 113 13.84 -7.52 -8.10
N ARG A 114 13.90 -7.55 -9.45
CA ARG A 114 13.46 -8.69 -10.27
C ARG A 114 14.33 -9.92 -10.02
N ASP A 115 15.63 -9.74 -9.99
CA ASP A 115 16.59 -10.83 -9.74
C ASP A 115 16.39 -11.40 -8.33
N MET A 116 16.23 -10.53 -7.34
CA MET A 116 15.92 -10.94 -5.97
C MET A 116 14.62 -11.75 -5.89
N ALA A 117 13.55 -11.29 -6.53
CA ALA A 117 12.29 -12.02 -6.57
C ALA A 117 12.45 -13.40 -7.23
N SER A 118 13.23 -13.48 -8.30
CA SER A 118 13.54 -14.73 -9.01
C SER A 118 14.34 -15.70 -8.12
N LEU A 119 15.29 -15.21 -7.35
CA LEU A 119 16.06 -16.02 -6.40
C LEU A 119 15.17 -16.54 -5.26
N LEU A 120 14.32 -15.66 -4.69
CA LEU A 120 13.39 -16.02 -3.61
C LEU A 120 12.34 -17.05 -4.08
N MET A 121 11.95 -17.03 -5.36
CA MET A 121 11.06 -18.03 -5.95
C MET A 121 11.69 -19.43 -6.08
N ARG A 122 13.01 -19.56 -6.06
CA ARG A 122 13.70 -20.87 -6.08
C ARG A 122 13.68 -21.56 -4.71
N VAL A 123 13.33 -20.84 -3.64
CA VAL A 123 13.13 -21.41 -2.30
C VAL A 123 11.82 -22.18 -2.29
N GLU A 124 11.89 -23.48 -2.00
CA GLU A 124 10.77 -24.41 -2.13
C GLU A 124 9.56 -24.00 -1.29
N GLU A 125 9.77 -23.54 -0.07
CA GLU A 125 8.70 -23.08 0.83
C GLU A 125 7.97 -21.84 0.28
N ASN A 126 8.68 -20.97 -0.45
CA ASN A 126 8.08 -19.80 -1.07
C ASN A 126 7.30 -20.18 -2.33
N ALA A 127 7.84 -21.14 -3.11
CA ALA A 127 7.22 -21.60 -4.35
C ALA A 127 5.93 -22.40 -4.10
N LYS A 128 5.88 -23.18 -3.02
CA LYS A 128 4.73 -24.02 -2.64
C LYS A 128 3.60 -23.24 -1.97
N ASP A 129 3.92 -22.17 -1.26
CA ASP A 129 2.93 -21.33 -0.59
C ASP A 129 2.38 -20.28 -1.55
N GLU A 130 1.09 -20.32 -1.84
CA GLU A 130 0.43 -19.40 -2.78
C GLU A 130 0.61 -17.93 -2.36
N TRP A 131 0.47 -17.63 -1.08
CA TRP A 131 0.58 -16.26 -0.56
C TRP A 131 1.99 -15.70 -0.66
N LEU A 132 3.03 -16.55 -0.56
CA LEU A 132 4.42 -16.14 -0.75
C LEU A 132 4.80 -16.07 -2.23
N ARG A 133 4.25 -16.98 -3.03
CA ARG A 133 4.54 -17.08 -4.46
C ARG A 133 3.98 -15.89 -5.26
N LEU A 134 2.73 -15.50 -5.01
CA LEU A 134 2.05 -14.44 -5.78
C LEU A 134 2.80 -13.09 -5.78
N PRO A 135 3.21 -12.50 -4.62
CA PRO A 135 3.97 -11.26 -4.63
C PRO A 135 5.32 -11.38 -5.33
N LEU A 136 6.01 -12.53 -5.22
CA LEU A 136 7.27 -12.76 -5.90
C LEU A 136 7.10 -12.85 -7.43
N GLN A 137 6.04 -13.51 -7.89
CA GLN A 137 5.69 -13.54 -9.32
C GLN A 137 5.39 -12.12 -9.84
N ALA A 138 4.64 -11.33 -9.07
CA ALA A 138 4.34 -9.96 -9.46
C ALA A 138 5.58 -9.06 -9.51
N LEU A 139 6.56 -9.28 -8.63
CA LEU A 139 7.82 -8.54 -8.61
C LEU A 139 8.77 -8.94 -9.74
N GLY A 140 8.84 -10.25 -10.05
CA GLY A 140 9.67 -10.80 -11.11
C GLY A 140 9.09 -10.60 -12.52
N ALA A 141 7.82 -10.23 -12.65
CA ALA A 141 7.21 -9.98 -13.94
C ALA A 141 7.83 -8.75 -14.60
N VAL A 142 8.47 -8.96 -15.73
CA VAL A 142 8.88 -7.89 -16.66
C VAL A 142 7.60 -7.33 -17.25
N GLU A 143 7.35 -6.04 -17.00
CA GLU A 143 6.20 -5.25 -17.48
C GLU A 143 5.05 -6.08 -18.09
N ALA A 144 3.99 -6.28 -17.31
CA ALA A 144 2.67 -6.72 -17.75
C ALA A 144 2.56 -8.00 -18.60
N ASN A 145 3.61 -8.78 -18.76
CA ASN A 145 3.46 -10.19 -19.11
C ASN A 145 3.26 -10.97 -17.79
N LEU A 146 2.11 -10.81 -17.18
CA LEU A 146 1.54 -11.87 -16.36
C LEU A 146 1.54 -13.11 -17.26
N VAL A 147 2.52 -13.98 -17.08
CA VAL A 147 2.64 -15.21 -17.87
C VAL A 147 1.32 -15.95 -17.69
N GLY A 148 0.51 -16.01 -18.76
CA GLY A 148 -0.81 -16.60 -18.75
C GLY A 148 -1.99 -15.64 -18.78
N TYR A 149 -1.77 -14.33 -18.61
CA TYR A 149 -2.78 -13.32 -18.92
C TYR A 149 -2.34 -12.58 -20.18
N GLU A 150 -2.79 -13.04 -21.32
CA GLU A 150 -2.84 -12.18 -22.49
C GLU A 150 -3.62 -10.93 -22.08
N LYS A 151 -3.08 -9.76 -22.41
CA LYS A 151 -3.79 -8.50 -22.22
C LYS A 151 -5.02 -8.58 -23.13
N GLY A 152 -6.10 -9.12 -22.58
CA GLY A 152 -7.38 -9.18 -23.25
C GLY A 152 -7.83 -7.79 -23.65
N PRO A 153 -8.78 -7.68 -24.57
CA PRO A 153 -9.37 -6.40 -24.90
C PRO A 153 -9.93 -5.76 -23.61
N ASN A 154 -9.76 -4.45 -23.49
CA ASN A 154 -10.38 -3.74 -22.39
C ASN A 154 -11.90 -3.92 -22.47
N LEU A 155 -12.49 -4.68 -21.53
CA LEU A 155 -13.91 -5.02 -21.53
C LEU A 155 -14.78 -3.84 -21.08
N LEU A 156 -14.18 -2.78 -20.51
CA LEU A 156 -14.94 -1.60 -20.15
C LEU A 156 -15.44 -0.89 -21.41
N PRO A 157 -16.74 -0.67 -21.57
CA PRO A 157 -17.25 0.11 -22.68
C PRO A 157 -16.74 1.56 -22.55
N ASN A 158 -16.26 2.13 -23.67
CA ASN A 158 -15.78 3.52 -23.75
C ASN A 158 -14.80 3.89 -22.60
N PRO A 159 -13.69 3.15 -22.40
CA PRO A 159 -12.81 3.30 -21.25
C PRO A 159 -12.04 4.63 -21.23
N SER A 160 -11.93 5.28 -22.38
CA SER A 160 -11.25 6.57 -22.55
C SER A 160 -12.19 7.77 -22.53
N PHE A 161 -13.51 7.54 -22.38
CA PHE A 161 -14.54 8.59 -22.39
C PHE A 161 -14.66 9.40 -23.70
N GLU A 162 -14.09 8.90 -24.80
CA GLU A 162 -14.05 9.63 -26.07
C GLU A 162 -15.42 9.69 -26.78
N SER A 163 -16.29 8.71 -26.55
CA SER A 163 -17.69 8.74 -26.98
C SER A 163 -18.58 9.29 -25.89
N SER A 164 -19.51 10.18 -26.23
CA SER A 164 -20.47 10.72 -25.27
C SER A 164 -21.84 10.96 -25.93
N ASP A 165 -22.90 10.92 -25.11
CA ASP A 165 -24.25 11.31 -25.48
C ASP A 165 -24.53 12.79 -25.19
N GLY A 166 -23.51 13.58 -24.90
CA GLY A 166 -23.53 15.01 -24.62
C GLY A 166 -23.29 15.38 -23.17
N LYS A 167 -23.73 14.59 -22.20
CA LYS A 167 -23.55 14.84 -20.75
C LYS A 167 -22.66 13.82 -20.06
N LEU A 168 -22.75 12.57 -20.47
CA LEU A 168 -21.98 11.46 -19.90
C LEU A 168 -21.21 10.72 -20.98
N PRO A 169 -20.12 10.05 -20.64
CA PRO A 169 -19.49 9.11 -21.56
C PRO A 169 -20.47 7.99 -21.90
N SER A 170 -20.59 7.65 -23.18
CA SER A 170 -21.49 6.59 -23.64
C SER A 170 -21.23 5.29 -22.87
N SER A 171 -22.28 4.60 -22.47
CA SER A 171 -22.26 3.37 -21.66
C SER A 171 -21.86 3.57 -20.19
N TRP A 172 -21.63 4.78 -19.74
CA TRP A 172 -21.38 5.09 -18.34
C TRP A 172 -22.64 5.65 -17.68
N LYS A 173 -22.81 5.32 -16.40
CA LYS A 173 -23.89 5.79 -15.54
C LYS A 173 -23.33 6.43 -14.31
N VAL A 174 -24.08 7.33 -13.71
CA VAL A 174 -23.73 7.96 -12.44
C VAL A 174 -24.78 7.62 -11.40
N ARG A 175 -24.36 7.40 -10.18
CA ARG A 175 -25.21 7.14 -9.03
C ARG A 175 -24.80 8.04 -7.88
N THR A 176 -25.76 8.76 -7.33
CA THR A 176 -25.59 9.53 -6.08
C THR A 176 -26.19 8.71 -4.93
N TYR A 177 -25.45 8.54 -3.86
CA TYR A 177 -25.85 7.76 -2.68
C TYR A 177 -26.37 8.69 -1.58
N SER A 178 -25.75 9.84 -1.39
CA SER A 178 -26.14 10.82 -0.37
C SER A 178 -25.73 12.23 -0.80
N GLY A 179 -26.31 13.23 -0.16
CA GLY A 179 -26.03 14.64 -0.38
C GLY A 179 -27.27 15.44 -0.83
N SER A 180 -27.23 16.74 -0.58
CA SER A 180 -28.24 17.71 -0.98
C SER A 180 -27.58 18.85 -1.73
N GLY A 181 -28.20 19.32 -2.82
CA GLY A 181 -27.68 20.38 -3.66
C GLY A 181 -27.51 19.96 -5.12
N ALA A 182 -27.07 20.89 -5.95
CA ALA A 182 -26.87 20.65 -7.38
C ALA A 182 -25.58 19.82 -7.59
N MET A 183 -25.72 18.75 -8.36
CA MET A 183 -24.60 17.97 -8.86
C MET A 183 -24.59 18.01 -10.38
N GLU A 184 -23.44 18.32 -10.94
CA GLU A 184 -23.24 18.39 -12.38
C GLU A 184 -22.27 17.30 -12.85
N HIS A 185 -22.66 16.63 -13.93
CA HIS A 185 -21.82 15.71 -14.66
C HIS A 185 -21.62 16.24 -16.06
N ALA A 186 -20.40 16.35 -16.51
CA ALA A 186 -20.10 16.90 -17.83
C ALA A 186 -18.87 16.19 -18.44
N ILE A 187 -18.84 16.16 -19.76
CA ILE A 187 -17.64 15.81 -20.51
C ILE A 187 -16.70 17.00 -20.53
N GLU A 188 -15.55 16.84 -19.94
CA GLU A 188 -14.48 17.84 -19.93
C GLU A 188 -13.54 17.61 -21.12
N LYS A 189 -13.26 18.68 -21.87
CA LYS A 189 -12.40 18.67 -23.07
C LYS A 189 -11.22 19.62 -22.99
N SER A 190 -11.07 20.34 -21.87
CA SER A 190 -9.96 21.27 -21.72
C SER A 190 -8.64 20.53 -21.56
N LYS A 191 -7.61 20.96 -22.26
CA LYS A 191 -6.28 20.33 -22.26
C LYS A 191 -5.63 20.23 -20.88
N ASN A 192 -6.00 21.12 -19.97
CA ASN A 192 -5.45 21.14 -18.61
C ASN A 192 -6.11 20.10 -17.67
N MET A 193 -7.27 19.57 -18.05
CA MET A 193 -8.07 18.65 -17.22
C MET A 193 -8.14 17.25 -17.83
N VAL A 194 -7.70 17.07 -19.07
CA VAL A 194 -7.65 15.77 -19.75
C VAL A 194 -6.21 15.28 -19.77
N LYS A 195 -5.92 14.18 -19.06
CA LYS A 195 -4.55 13.65 -18.94
C LYS A 195 -4.10 12.90 -20.20
N THR A 196 -5.02 12.14 -20.81
CA THR A 196 -4.78 11.37 -22.04
C THR A 196 -6.03 11.37 -22.89
N GLY A 197 -5.91 11.33 -24.24
CA GLY A 197 -7.06 11.40 -25.14
C GLY A 197 -7.59 12.83 -25.31
N LYS A 198 -8.88 12.96 -25.58
CA LYS A 198 -9.56 14.24 -25.89
C LYS A 198 -10.63 14.62 -24.86
N SER A 199 -11.01 13.68 -23.99
CA SER A 199 -12.15 13.82 -23.08
C SER A 199 -11.89 13.18 -21.74
N SER A 200 -12.52 13.74 -20.69
CA SER A 200 -12.62 13.11 -19.36
C SER A 200 -14.00 13.37 -18.76
N LEU A 201 -14.39 12.60 -17.75
CA LEU A 201 -15.63 12.86 -17.01
C LEU A 201 -15.33 13.82 -15.86
N ARG A 202 -16.02 14.96 -15.85
CA ARG A 202 -16.03 15.90 -14.72
C ARG A 202 -17.26 15.65 -13.85
N ILE A 203 -17.06 15.59 -12.56
CA ILE A 203 -18.12 15.58 -11.55
C ILE A 203 -17.89 16.79 -10.65
N SER A 204 -18.86 17.67 -10.51
CA SER A 204 -18.80 18.83 -9.64
C SER A 204 -20.08 18.95 -8.81
N SER A 205 -19.96 19.41 -7.57
CA SER A 205 -21.08 19.64 -6.67
C SER A 205 -20.84 20.88 -5.79
N GLU A 206 -21.90 21.54 -5.39
CA GLU A 206 -21.84 22.67 -4.44
C GLU A 206 -21.89 22.23 -2.97
N GLY A 207 -21.89 20.93 -2.70
CA GLY A 207 -21.93 20.36 -1.34
C GLY A 207 -21.28 18.99 -1.29
N GLY A 208 -21.25 18.40 -0.11
CA GLY A 208 -20.75 17.04 0.08
C GLY A 208 -21.71 16.01 -0.51
N HIS A 209 -21.31 15.35 -1.60
CA HIS A 209 -22.06 14.29 -2.23
C HIS A 209 -21.25 13.00 -2.26
N ASP A 210 -21.89 11.90 -1.94
CA ASP A 210 -21.36 10.57 -2.17
C ASP A 210 -21.88 10.07 -3.53
N THR A 211 -20.98 9.96 -4.51
CA THR A 211 -21.34 9.63 -5.89
C THR A 211 -20.31 8.73 -6.54
N SER A 212 -20.74 7.95 -7.51
CA SER A 212 -19.85 7.14 -8.34
C SER A 212 -20.26 7.18 -9.81
N ALA A 213 -19.25 7.06 -10.69
CA ALA A 213 -19.46 6.73 -12.08
C ALA A 213 -19.11 5.25 -12.30
N TYR A 214 -19.96 4.52 -13.05
CA TYR A 214 -19.78 3.10 -13.29
C TYR A 214 -20.22 2.68 -14.69
N ALA A 215 -19.62 1.61 -15.19
CA ALA A 215 -20.06 0.93 -16.39
C ALA A 215 -20.27 -0.55 -16.10
N SER A 216 -21.23 -1.18 -16.77
CA SER A 216 -21.46 -2.61 -16.66
C SER A 216 -20.67 -3.37 -17.72
N VAL A 217 -19.99 -4.42 -17.34
CA VAL A 217 -19.30 -5.36 -18.22
C VAL A 217 -20.10 -6.66 -18.22
N GLN A 218 -20.45 -7.16 -19.41
CA GLN A 218 -20.95 -8.53 -19.54
C GLN A 218 -19.73 -9.45 -19.68
N ILE A 219 -19.62 -10.41 -18.77
CA ILE A 219 -18.58 -11.43 -18.75
C ILE A 219 -19.14 -12.69 -19.38
#